data_c8987f19bed12d9d061473e4ad31eb6c
#
_entry.id   c8987f19bed12d9d061473e4ad31eb6c
#
_cell.length_a   1.000
_cell.length_b   1.000
_cell.length_c   1.000
_cell.angle_alpha   90.00
_cell.angle_beta   90.00
_cell.angle_gamma   90.00
#
_symmetry.space_group_name_H-M   'P 1'
#
loop_
_entity.id
_entity.type
_entity.pdbx_description
1 polymer ?
#
loop_
_entity_poly.entity_id
_entity_poly.type
_entity_poly.pdbx_seq_one_letter_code
_entity_poly.pdbx_strand_id
1 'polypeptide(L)'
;MDMPLAAAVVTAAAVVVLRPARQTIPIIFASPHSGRTYPDDLLAAARLDALSLRRSEDSFVDELFAAAPEHGAPLLAATFPRAYCDANREAWELDPAMFADKLPSWVNTTSARVGAGLGTIARVVASGEAIYRDKLAFADAERRVRTCWKPFHDTLGALIAATQAEFGLCLLIDCHSMPSHGHAARSGGRSADFILGDAHGTACAPRATRLVESLLTGLGYSVRRNDPYAGGYITRNYGRPREGVHALQIEVARDLYMDEGRIERLPAFQAMQQNITGFIVGLAEQAGAVLEG
;
A
#
# COMPACT_ATOMS: atom_id res chain seq x y z
N MET A 1 -27.71 24.09 1.67
CA MET A 1 -27.11 23.10 0.75
C MET A 1 -25.69 23.55 0.49
N ASP A 2 -24.76 23.14 1.39
CA ASP A 2 -23.35 23.46 1.23
C ASP A 2 -22.79 22.58 0.13
N MET A 3 -22.24 23.20 -0.90
CA MET A 3 -21.48 22.51 -1.93
C MET A 3 -20.28 21.81 -1.25
N PRO A 4 -19.98 20.54 -1.58
CA PRO A 4 -18.78 19.91 -1.07
C PRO A 4 -17.57 20.73 -1.50
N LEU A 5 -16.79 21.19 -0.54
CA LEU A 5 -15.54 21.89 -0.76
C LEU A 5 -14.61 20.93 -1.54
N ALA A 6 -14.14 21.39 -2.70
CA ALA A 6 -13.31 20.60 -3.59
C ALA A 6 -12.05 20.07 -2.86
N ALA A 7 -11.76 18.79 -3.04
CA ALA A 7 -10.55 18.16 -2.53
C ALA A 7 -9.32 18.85 -3.13
N ALA A 8 -8.35 19.21 -2.29
CA ALA A 8 -7.09 19.76 -2.76
C ALA A 8 -6.15 18.61 -3.17
N VAL A 9 -5.57 18.72 -4.37
CA VAL A 9 -4.55 17.78 -4.87
C VAL A 9 -3.18 18.42 -4.68
N VAL A 10 -2.34 17.81 -3.85
CA VAL A 10 -0.92 18.19 -3.70
C VAL A 10 -0.08 17.12 -4.39
N THR A 11 0.58 17.51 -5.49
CA THR A 11 1.44 16.61 -6.25
C THR A 11 2.90 17.02 -6.05
N ALA A 12 3.72 16.11 -5.54
CA ALA A 12 5.17 16.15 -5.62
C ALA A 12 5.63 15.02 -6.57
N ALA A 13 6.86 15.09 -7.09
CA ALA A 13 7.32 14.12 -8.09
C ALA A 13 7.10 12.64 -7.70
N ALA A 14 7.23 12.30 -6.42
CA ALA A 14 7.13 10.93 -5.92
C ALA A 14 5.75 10.56 -5.34
N VAL A 15 4.88 11.54 -5.03
CA VAL A 15 3.62 11.28 -4.34
C VAL A 15 2.50 12.18 -4.81
N VAL A 16 1.28 11.67 -4.70
CA VAL A 16 0.04 12.45 -4.79
C VAL A 16 -0.66 12.34 -3.44
N VAL A 17 -1.08 13.46 -2.89
CA VAL A 17 -1.94 13.51 -1.72
C VAL A 17 -3.26 14.15 -2.10
N LEU A 18 -4.32 13.37 -2.07
CA LEU A 18 -5.68 13.85 -2.15
C LEU A 18 -6.13 14.23 -0.74
N ARG A 19 -6.42 15.52 -0.52
CA ARG A 19 -6.79 16.03 0.79
C ARG A 19 -8.25 16.44 0.83
N PRO A 20 -8.97 16.13 1.91
CA PRO A 20 -10.23 16.79 2.18
C PRO A 20 -9.98 18.29 2.39
N ALA A 21 -11.00 19.12 2.17
CA ALA A 21 -10.92 20.56 2.50
C ALA A 21 -10.56 20.79 3.97
N ARG A 22 -11.10 19.94 4.86
CA ARG A 22 -10.73 19.77 6.25
C ARG A 22 -10.77 18.29 6.59
N GLN A 23 -9.77 17.80 7.29
CA GLN A 23 -9.82 16.44 7.84
C GLN A 23 -10.83 16.41 8.99
N THR A 24 -11.77 15.48 8.97
CA THR A 24 -12.87 15.39 9.95
C THR A 24 -12.87 14.07 10.72
N ILE A 25 -12.02 13.12 10.33
CA ILE A 25 -11.92 11.81 10.95
C ILE A 25 -10.46 11.39 11.16
N PRO A 26 -10.15 10.60 12.18
CA PRO A 26 -8.80 10.21 12.53
C PRO A 26 -8.25 9.07 11.63
N ILE A 27 -8.50 9.16 10.33
CA ILE A 27 -8.13 8.11 9.38
C ILE A 27 -7.26 8.67 8.27
N ILE A 28 -6.28 7.89 7.84
CA ILE A 28 -5.46 8.12 6.66
C ILE A 28 -5.50 6.87 5.79
N PHE A 29 -5.64 7.04 4.49
CA PHE A 29 -5.45 6.00 3.50
C PHE A 29 -4.11 6.18 2.81
N ALA A 30 -3.36 5.08 2.59
CA ALA A 30 -2.10 5.10 1.86
C ALA A 30 -2.06 3.98 0.82
N SER A 31 -1.71 4.30 -0.42
CA SER A 31 -1.53 3.33 -1.52
C SER A 31 -0.08 3.41 -2.03
N PRO A 32 0.84 2.61 -1.46
CA PRO A 32 2.25 2.68 -1.79
C PRO A 32 2.62 2.01 -3.11
N HIS A 33 1.74 1.18 -3.69
CA HIS A 33 2.06 0.31 -4.82
C HIS A 33 1.19 0.52 -6.07
N SER A 34 0.34 1.54 -6.10
CA SER A 34 -0.48 1.87 -7.28
C SER A 34 0.22 2.77 -8.29
N GLY A 35 1.46 3.19 -7.99
CA GLY A 35 2.24 4.08 -8.86
C GLY A 35 2.58 3.44 -10.20
N ARG A 36 2.36 4.22 -11.27
CA ARG A 36 2.48 3.80 -12.68
C ARG A 36 3.31 4.76 -13.54
N THR A 37 4.03 5.70 -12.92
CA THR A 37 5.01 6.53 -13.61
C THR A 37 6.35 5.80 -13.66
N TYR A 38 6.60 5.10 -14.77
CA TYR A 38 7.82 4.32 -14.98
C TYR A 38 8.94 5.25 -15.45
N PRO A 39 10.03 5.42 -14.66
CA PRO A 39 11.16 6.25 -15.07
C PRO A 39 11.91 5.63 -16.25
N ASP A 40 12.44 6.49 -17.14
CA ASP A 40 13.19 6.07 -18.34
C ASP A 40 14.41 5.20 -18.00
N ASP A 41 15.08 5.46 -16.89
CA ASP A 41 16.22 4.67 -16.44
C ASP A 41 15.83 3.23 -16.04
N LEU A 42 14.64 3.04 -15.47
CA LEU A 42 14.11 1.69 -15.22
C LEU A 42 13.81 0.98 -16.55
N LEU A 43 13.09 1.65 -17.45
CA LEU A 43 12.72 1.07 -18.74
C LEU A 43 13.96 0.69 -19.56
N ALA A 44 14.99 1.52 -19.55
CA ALA A 44 16.27 1.27 -20.24
C ALA A 44 17.04 0.08 -19.61
N ALA A 45 17.04 -0.05 -18.29
CA ALA A 45 17.74 -1.10 -17.56
C ALA A 45 16.97 -2.43 -17.51
N ALA A 46 15.65 -2.40 -17.73
CA ALA A 46 14.80 -3.58 -17.59
C ALA A 46 14.98 -4.56 -18.77
N ARG A 47 15.00 -5.84 -18.46
CA ARG A 47 14.90 -6.94 -19.44
C ARG A 47 13.47 -7.32 -19.77
N LEU A 48 12.52 -6.89 -18.96
CA LEU A 48 11.10 -7.14 -19.08
C LEU A 48 10.43 -6.04 -19.91
N ASP A 49 9.35 -6.39 -20.58
CA ASP A 49 8.47 -5.42 -21.22
C ASP A 49 7.62 -4.64 -20.18
N ALA A 50 6.98 -3.60 -20.66
CA ALA A 50 6.19 -2.72 -19.79
C ALA A 50 5.05 -3.46 -19.06
N LEU A 51 4.38 -4.41 -19.70
CA LEU A 51 3.29 -5.18 -19.09
C LEU A 51 3.83 -6.11 -17.99
N SER A 52 4.94 -6.78 -18.24
CA SER A 52 5.59 -7.68 -17.28
C SER A 52 6.08 -6.91 -16.04
N LEU A 53 6.64 -5.71 -16.22
CA LEU A 53 7.03 -4.84 -15.10
C LEU A 53 5.83 -4.46 -14.21
N ARG A 54 4.66 -4.23 -14.81
CA ARG A 54 3.42 -3.85 -14.12
C ARG A 54 2.80 -4.96 -13.27
N ARG A 55 3.15 -6.22 -13.46
CA ARG A 55 2.61 -7.36 -12.69
C ARG A 55 2.84 -7.25 -11.19
N SER A 56 3.80 -6.42 -10.75
CA SER A 56 4.03 -6.12 -9.33
C SER A 56 3.16 -5.00 -8.80
N GLU A 57 2.48 -4.22 -9.65
CA GLU A 57 1.61 -3.13 -9.20
C GLU A 57 0.40 -3.66 -8.43
N ASP A 58 -0.06 -2.86 -7.48
CA ASP A 58 -1.43 -2.91 -6.97
C ASP A 58 -2.26 -1.94 -7.82
N SER A 59 -2.40 -2.29 -9.10
CA SER A 59 -2.99 -1.41 -10.12
C SER A 59 -4.39 -0.99 -9.73
N PHE A 60 -4.70 0.32 -9.88
CA PHE A 60 -5.99 0.95 -9.60
C PHE A 60 -6.41 1.01 -8.12
N VAL A 61 -5.59 0.58 -7.17
CA VAL A 61 -5.96 0.64 -5.74
C VAL A 61 -6.14 2.10 -5.28
N ASP A 62 -5.29 3.02 -5.74
CA ASP A 62 -5.46 4.46 -5.53
C ASP A 62 -6.84 4.97 -5.98
N GLU A 63 -7.37 4.41 -7.07
CA GLU A 63 -8.67 4.78 -7.62
C GLU A 63 -9.83 4.13 -6.86
N LEU A 64 -9.66 2.91 -6.34
CA LEU A 64 -10.68 2.27 -5.50
C LEU A 64 -10.95 3.07 -4.23
N PHE A 65 -9.91 3.68 -3.64
CA PHE A 65 -10.01 4.47 -2.41
C PHE A 65 -10.12 5.98 -2.66
N ALA A 66 -10.31 6.43 -3.91
CA ALA A 66 -10.29 7.85 -4.29
C ALA A 66 -11.37 8.70 -3.60
N ALA A 67 -12.45 8.10 -3.10
CA ALA A 67 -13.51 8.81 -2.37
C ALA A 67 -13.11 9.22 -0.94
N ALA A 68 -11.97 8.76 -0.39
CA ALA A 68 -11.57 9.05 0.97
C ALA A 68 -11.60 10.55 1.35
N PRO A 69 -11.14 11.50 0.49
CA PRO A 69 -11.21 12.92 0.81
C PRO A 69 -12.63 13.47 0.91
N GLU A 70 -13.58 12.95 0.17
CA GLU A 70 -14.99 13.36 0.23
C GLU A 70 -15.62 13.00 1.59
N HIS A 71 -15.03 12.02 2.28
CA HIS A 71 -15.45 11.54 3.60
C HIS A 71 -14.48 11.91 4.73
N GLY A 72 -13.68 12.97 4.52
CA GLY A 72 -12.89 13.61 5.56
C GLY A 72 -11.53 12.98 5.86
N ALA A 73 -11.04 12.02 5.07
CA ALA A 73 -9.73 11.39 5.23
C ALA A 73 -8.78 11.70 4.08
N PRO A 74 -7.50 12.02 4.31
CA PRO A 74 -6.53 12.12 3.21
C PRO A 74 -6.19 10.75 2.63
N LEU A 75 -5.90 10.71 1.31
CA LEU A 75 -5.32 9.58 0.60
C LEU A 75 -3.95 9.95 0.05
N LEU A 76 -2.92 9.24 0.49
CA LEU A 76 -1.56 9.31 -0.06
C LEU A 76 -1.35 8.17 -1.05
N ALA A 77 -0.88 8.48 -2.26
CA ALA A 77 -0.48 7.48 -3.26
C ALA A 77 0.94 7.73 -3.75
N ALA A 78 1.73 6.67 -3.94
CA ALA A 78 2.99 6.74 -4.65
C ALA A 78 2.74 6.94 -6.16
N THR A 79 3.58 7.72 -6.84
CA THR A 79 3.55 7.86 -8.30
C THR A 79 4.46 6.86 -8.99
N PHE A 80 5.53 6.44 -8.33
CA PHE A 80 6.53 5.50 -8.82
C PHE A 80 6.09 4.05 -8.63
N PRO A 81 6.46 3.13 -9.56
CA PRO A 81 6.12 1.73 -9.43
C PRO A 81 6.97 1.04 -8.37
N ARG A 82 6.40 0.08 -7.65
CA ARG A 82 7.15 -0.72 -6.67
C ARG A 82 8.30 -1.52 -7.28
N ALA A 83 8.27 -1.80 -8.57
CA ALA A 83 9.39 -2.43 -9.29
C ALA A 83 10.63 -1.52 -9.37
N TYR A 84 10.46 -0.20 -9.23
CA TYR A 84 11.54 0.79 -9.17
C TYR A 84 12.05 1.00 -7.76
N CYS A 85 11.12 1.18 -6.80
CA CYS A 85 11.39 1.37 -5.39
C CYS A 85 10.17 0.92 -4.59
N ASP A 86 10.32 -0.03 -3.67
CA ASP A 86 9.21 -0.53 -2.86
C ASP A 86 9.12 0.26 -1.55
N ALA A 87 8.10 1.15 -1.46
CA ALA A 87 7.85 1.95 -0.26
C ALA A 87 7.34 1.10 0.93
N ASN A 88 6.88 -0.14 0.71
CA ASN A 88 6.48 -1.04 1.80
C ASN A 88 7.60 -2.02 2.20
N ARG A 89 8.86 -1.55 2.10
CA ARG A 89 10.09 -2.20 2.60
C ARG A 89 10.88 -1.22 3.45
N GLU A 90 11.78 -1.73 4.29
CA GLU A 90 12.78 -0.90 4.93
C GLU A 90 13.70 -0.26 3.86
N ALA A 91 14.09 1.02 4.03
CA ALA A 91 14.81 1.78 3.01
C ALA A 91 16.00 1.07 2.36
N TRP A 92 16.69 0.23 3.12
CA TRP A 92 17.98 -0.35 2.75
C TRP A 92 17.99 -1.89 2.77
N GLU A 93 16.83 -2.52 2.54
CA GLU A 93 16.75 -3.95 2.24
C GLU A 93 17.21 -4.20 0.80
N LEU A 94 18.51 -4.49 0.60
CA LEU A 94 19.12 -4.63 -0.73
C LEU A 94 19.79 -5.99 -0.90
N ASP A 95 19.54 -6.62 -2.07
CA ASP A 95 20.19 -7.88 -2.46
C ASP A 95 21.59 -7.60 -3.02
N PRO A 96 22.70 -8.00 -2.35
CA PRO A 96 24.04 -7.75 -2.84
C PRO A 96 24.33 -8.30 -4.24
N ALA A 97 23.61 -9.35 -4.66
CA ALA A 97 23.79 -9.96 -5.98
C ALA A 97 23.40 -9.04 -7.13
N MET A 98 22.54 -8.03 -6.84
CA MET A 98 22.07 -7.05 -7.83
C MET A 98 23.07 -5.95 -8.14
N PHE A 99 24.08 -5.73 -7.30
CA PHE A 99 24.95 -4.57 -7.39
C PHE A 99 26.36 -4.93 -7.89
N ALA A 100 26.94 -4.04 -8.70
CA ALA A 100 28.32 -4.16 -9.14
C ALA A 100 29.27 -3.78 -8.00
N ASP A 101 28.84 -2.81 -7.17
CA ASP A 101 29.62 -2.32 -6.04
C ASP A 101 29.43 -3.19 -4.80
N LYS A 102 30.42 -3.15 -3.91
CA LYS A 102 30.26 -3.70 -2.57
C LYS A 102 29.34 -2.78 -1.77
N LEU A 103 28.24 -3.33 -1.27
CA LEU A 103 27.31 -2.59 -0.42
C LEU A 103 27.94 -2.20 0.92
N PRO A 104 27.63 -1.01 1.47
CA PRO A 104 28.04 -0.62 2.82
C PRO A 104 27.56 -1.60 3.88
N SER A 105 28.33 -1.75 4.96
CA SER A 105 28.04 -2.73 6.03
C SER A 105 26.75 -2.45 6.83
N TRP A 106 26.21 -1.24 6.74
CA TRP A 106 24.96 -0.85 7.38
C TRP A 106 23.70 -1.21 6.57
N VAL A 107 23.86 -1.68 5.32
CA VAL A 107 22.74 -2.12 4.48
C VAL A 107 22.21 -3.47 4.97
N ASN A 108 20.90 -3.62 5.05
CA ASN A 108 20.25 -4.88 5.40
C ASN A 108 20.26 -5.83 4.20
N THR A 109 21.16 -6.79 4.21
CA THR A 109 21.36 -7.78 3.13
C THR A 109 20.83 -9.17 3.47
N THR A 110 20.24 -9.36 4.67
CA THR A 110 19.92 -10.70 5.21
C THR A 110 18.45 -10.94 5.48
N SER A 111 17.59 -9.96 5.21
CA SER A 111 16.15 -10.16 5.41
C SER A 111 15.59 -11.25 4.49
N ALA A 112 14.51 -11.91 4.92
CA ALA A 112 13.82 -12.90 4.10
C ALA A 112 13.31 -12.31 2.77
N ARG A 113 13.03 -10.99 2.75
CA ARG A 113 12.60 -10.27 1.55
C ARG A 113 13.75 -10.11 0.55
N VAL A 114 14.94 -9.77 1.04
CA VAL A 114 16.17 -9.75 0.22
C VAL A 114 16.42 -11.12 -0.40
N GLY A 115 16.37 -12.19 0.40
CA GLY A 115 16.54 -13.55 -0.09
C GLY A 115 15.54 -13.95 -1.18
N ALA A 116 14.32 -13.44 -1.12
CA ALA A 116 13.28 -13.64 -2.14
C ALA A 116 13.42 -12.71 -3.36
N GLY A 117 14.37 -11.79 -3.39
CA GLY A 117 14.52 -10.78 -4.45
C GLY A 117 13.48 -9.64 -4.38
N LEU A 118 12.88 -9.43 -3.21
CA LEU A 118 11.79 -8.47 -2.96
C LEU A 118 12.20 -7.40 -1.94
N GLY A 119 13.45 -6.95 -1.99
CA GLY A 119 13.92 -5.81 -1.21
C GLY A 119 13.35 -4.48 -1.70
N THR A 120 13.88 -3.37 -1.15
CA THR A 120 13.47 -2.00 -1.50
C THR A 120 13.71 -1.70 -2.97
N ILE A 121 14.81 -2.20 -3.52
CA ILE A 121 15.03 -2.30 -4.97
C ILE A 121 14.79 -3.77 -5.34
N ALA A 122 13.65 -4.04 -5.95
CA ALA A 122 13.25 -5.40 -6.26
C ALA A 122 14.13 -6.00 -7.38
N ARG A 123 14.58 -7.25 -7.18
CA ARG A 123 15.29 -8.02 -8.21
C ARG A 123 14.34 -8.69 -9.18
N VAL A 124 13.17 -9.05 -8.70
CA VAL A 124 12.14 -9.77 -9.47
C VAL A 124 10.78 -9.09 -9.37
N VAL A 125 9.95 -9.28 -10.39
CA VAL A 125 8.52 -8.95 -10.32
C VAL A 125 7.73 -10.08 -9.64
N ALA A 126 6.44 -9.88 -9.41
CA ALA A 126 5.58 -10.82 -8.71
C ALA A 126 5.55 -12.24 -9.32
N SER A 127 5.77 -12.37 -10.63
CA SER A 127 5.91 -13.66 -11.33
C SER A 127 7.25 -14.36 -11.10
N GLY A 128 8.20 -13.72 -10.42
CA GLY A 128 9.56 -14.24 -10.17
C GLY A 128 10.56 -13.94 -11.28
N GLU A 129 10.17 -13.25 -12.34
CA GLU A 129 11.04 -12.87 -13.45
C GLU A 129 11.97 -11.72 -13.06
N ALA A 130 13.25 -11.82 -13.42
CA ALA A 130 14.26 -10.81 -13.12
C ALA A 130 13.98 -9.49 -13.88
N ILE A 131 14.05 -8.36 -13.15
CA ILE A 131 13.76 -7.03 -13.70
C ILE A 131 14.91 -6.54 -14.57
N TYR A 132 16.15 -6.63 -14.11
CA TYR A 132 17.31 -5.94 -14.70
C TYR A 132 18.11 -6.86 -15.64
N ARG A 133 18.69 -6.25 -16.69
CA ARG A 133 19.63 -6.90 -17.62
C ARG A 133 21.00 -7.07 -16.98
N ASP A 134 21.48 -6.01 -16.33
CA ASP A 134 22.79 -5.87 -15.74
C ASP A 134 22.71 -5.53 -14.25
N LYS A 135 23.82 -5.58 -13.56
CA LYS A 135 23.94 -5.13 -12.19
C LYS A 135 23.81 -3.61 -12.10
N LEU A 136 23.16 -3.15 -11.04
CA LEU A 136 23.02 -1.74 -10.72
C LEU A 136 24.26 -1.21 -9.97
N ALA A 137 24.47 0.10 -10.01
CA ALA A 137 25.37 0.77 -9.07
C ALA A 137 24.65 1.04 -7.74
N PHE A 138 25.38 1.02 -6.61
CA PHE A 138 24.80 1.38 -5.31
C PHE A 138 24.23 2.81 -5.31
N ALA A 139 24.86 3.73 -6.04
CA ALA A 139 24.37 5.09 -6.23
C ALA A 139 22.95 5.17 -6.84
N ASP A 140 22.55 4.17 -7.62
CA ASP A 140 21.16 4.10 -8.15
C ASP A 140 20.16 3.79 -7.04
N ALA A 141 20.50 2.87 -6.12
CA ALA A 141 19.67 2.60 -4.95
C ALA A 141 19.56 3.83 -4.04
N GLU A 142 20.68 4.51 -3.76
CA GLU A 142 20.68 5.75 -2.96
C GLU A 142 19.79 6.83 -3.58
N ARG A 143 19.89 7.02 -4.90
CA ARG A 143 19.04 7.97 -5.63
C ARG A 143 17.56 7.62 -5.49
N ARG A 144 17.19 6.36 -5.71
CA ARG A 144 15.79 5.89 -5.63
C ARG A 144 15.24 6.00 -4.21
N VAL A 145 16.00 5.63 -3.20
CA VAL A 145 15.59 5.81 -1.80
C VAL A 145 15.39 7.30 -1.49
N ARG A 146 16.29 8.16 -1.91
CA ARG A 146 16.20 9.61 -1.66
C ARG A 146 15.05 10.28 -2.41
N THR A 147 14.76 9.86 -3.65
CA THR A 147 13.77 10.53 -4.51
C THR A 147 12.39 9.90 -4.50
N CYS A 148 12.25 8.66 -4.03
CA CYS A 148 10.99 7.92 -3.98
C CYS A 148 10.60 7.52 -2.56
N TRP A 149 11.40 6.67 -1.93
CA TRP A 149 11.11 6.12 -0.60
C TRP A 149 10.99 7.22 0.46
N LYS A 150 12.01 8.07 0.56
CA LYS A 150 12.05 9.13 1.58
C LYS A 150 10.89 10.12 1.46
N PRO A 151 10.58 10.70 0.29
CA PRO A 151 9.43 11.61 0.15
C PRO A 151 8.09 10.95 0.49
N PHE A 152 7.91 9.68 0.16
CA PHE A 152 6.69 8.95 0.52
C PHE A 152 6.57 8.84 2.05
N HIS A 153 7.63 8.39 2.73
CA HIS A 153 7.62 8.21 4.19
C HIS A 153 7.62 9.52 4.97
N ASP A 154 8.29 10.56 4.49
CA ASP A 154 8.22 11.90 5.08
C ASP A 154 6.78 12.43 5.02
N THR A 155 6.10 12.26 3.88
CA THR A 155 4.70 12.68 3.71
C THR A 155 3.76 11.86 4.58
N LEU A 156 3.91 10.54 4.61
CA LEU A 156 3.08 9.65 5.44
C LEU A 156 3.25 9.97 6.93
N GLY A 157 4.50 10.14 7.38
CA GLY A 157 4.81 10.51 8.77
C GLY A 157 4.20 11.86 9.16
N ALA A 158 4.27 12.85 8.26
CA ALA A 158 3.65 14.17 8.49
C ALA A 158 2.12 14.09 8.57
N LEU A 159 1.47 13.27 7.73
CA LEU A 159 0.02 13.03 7.80
C LEU A 159 -0.38 12.37 9.11
N ILE A 160 0.36 11.32 9.55
CA ILE A 160 0.10 10.62 10.81
C ILE A 160 0.24 11.59 11.99
N ALA A 161 1.32 12.36 12.04
CA ALA A 161 1.57 13.32 13.13
C ALA A 161 0.48 14.41 13.19
N ALA A 162 0.07 14.94 12.02
CA ALA A 162 -1.00 15.94 11.96
C ALA A 162 -2.36 15.37 12.41
N THR A 163 -2.69 14.15 11.98
CA THR A 163 -3.94 13.47 12.39
C THR A 163 -3.93 13.19 13.89
N GLN A 164 -2.83 12.69 14.42
CA GLN A 164 -2.71 12.42 15.86
C GLN A 164 -2.78 13.71 16.69
N ALA A 165 -2.19 14.80 16.21
CA ALA A 165 -2.27 16.09 16.89
C ALA A 165 -3.69 16.66 16.93
N GLU A 166 -4.49 16.48 15.86
CA GLU A 166 -5.87 16.98 15.76
C GLU A 166 -6.85 16.11 16.57
N PHE A 167 -6.70 14.78 16.52
CA PHE A 167 -7.70 13.83 17.06
C PHE A 167 -7.21 13.03 18.28
N GLY A 168 -5.95 13.16 18.70
CA GLY A 168 -5.37 12.34 19.77
C GLY A 168 -5.01 10.90 19.35
N LEU A 169 -5.44 10.47 18.17
CA LEU A 169 -5.21 9.14 17.62
C LEU A 169 -5.19 9.14 16.08
N CYS A 170 -4.71 8.06 15.47
CA CYS A 170 -4.68 7.88 14.01
C CYS A 170 -4.92 6.42 13.64
N LEU A 171 -5.78 6.16 12.66
CA LEU A 171 -5.90 4.87 11.98
C LEU A 171 -5.36 5.01 10.55
N LEU A 172 -4.23 4.40 10.28
CA LEU A 172 -3.66 4.25 8.95
C LEU A 172 -4.22 2.98 8.30
N ILE A 173 -4.90 3.15 7.18
CA ILE A 173 -5.29 2.05 6.29
C ILE A 173 -4.28 1.98 5.15
N ASP A 174 -3.47 0.92 5.14
CA ASP A 174 -2.44 0.63 4.14
C ASP A 174 -3.08 -0.22 3.02
N CYS A 175 -3.37 0.44 1.87
CA CYS A 175 -4.22 -0.09 0.82
C CYS A 175 -3.40 -0.85 -0.23
N HIS A 176 -3.70 -2.13 -0.41
CA HIS A 176 -3.02 -3.05 -1.32
C HIS A 176 -3.99 -3.93 -2.09
N SER A 177 -3.45 -4.66 -3.05
CA SER A 177 -4.15 -5.74 -3.73
C SER A 177 -3.29 -6.99 -3.87
N MET A 178 -3.94 -8.13 -3.87
CA MET A 178 -3.29 -9.43 -3.96
C MET A 178 -3.71 -10.21 -5.21
N PRO A 179 -2.83 -11.05 -5.77
CA PRO A 179 -3.20 -11.99 -6.84
C PRO A 179 -4.27 -12.99 -6.37
N SER A 180 -5.29 -13.19 -7.17
CA SER A 180 -6.46 -14.00 -6.83
C SER A 180 -6.17 -15.50 -6.83
N HIS A 181 -5.25 -15.97 -7.65
CA HIS A 181 -4.99 -17.40 -7.90
C HIS A 181 -3.88 -18.01 -7.03
N GLY A 182 -3.11 -17.20 -6.30
CA GLY A 182 -1.93 -17.65 -5.55
C GLY A 182 -2.25 -18.45 -4.26
N HIS A 183 -3.45 -18.29 -3.68
CA HIS A 183 -3.82 -18.85 -2.38
C HIS A 183 -4.75 -20.03 -2.45
N ALA A 184 -5.66 -20.09 -3.43
CA ALA A 184 -6.55 -21.24 -3.63
C ALA A 184 -5.75 -22.54 -3.86
N ALA A 185 -4.62 -22.48 -4.53
CA ALA A 185 -3.79 -23.64 -4.81
C ALA A 185 -3.03 -24.18 -3.59
N ARG A 186 -2.79 -23.37 -2.55
CA ARG A 186 -2.05 -23.80 -1.34
C ARG A 186 -2.94 -24.33 -0.21
N SER A 187 -4.19 -23.87 -0.12
CA SER A 187 -5.10 -24.21 0.97
C SER A 187 -6.29 -25.07 0.58
N GLY A 188 -6.40 -25.45 -0.71
CA GLY A 188 -7.51 -26.28 -1.20
C GLY A 188 -8.91 -25.62 -1.11
N GLY A 189 -8.97 -24.31 -0.82
CA GLY A 189 -10.19 -23.54 -0.64
C GLY A 189 -10.23 -22.28 -1.51
N ARG A 190 -11.43 -21.64 -1.57
CA ARG A 190 -11.60 -20.36 -2.23
C ARG A 190 -10.73 -19.29 -1.56
N SER A 191 -10.03 -18.45 -2.36
CA SER A 191 -9.31 -17.29 -1.86
C SER A 191 -10.28 -16.34 -1.15
N ALA A 192 -9.81 -15.65 -0.09
CA ALA A 192 -10.61 -14.59 0.51
C ALA A 192 -10.66 -13.37 -0.41
N ASP A 193 -11.77 -12.65 -0.38
CA ASP A 193 -11.94 -11.40 -1.13
C ASP A 193 -11.06 -10.29 -0.55
N PHE A 194 -10.89 -10.30 0.78
CA PHE A 194 -10.01 -9.38 1.51
C PHE A 194 -9.12 -10.11 2.51
N ILE A 195 -7.91 -9.59 2.70
CA ILE A 195 -7.05 -9.97 3.82
C ILE A 195 -6.67 -8.73 4.62
N LEU A 196 -6.84 -8.82 5.95
CA LEU A 196 -6.46 -7.78 6.89
C LEU A 196 -5.15 -8.18 7.59
N GLY A 197 -4.15 -7.30 7.49
CA GLY A 197 -2.85 -7.47 8.13
C GLY A 197 -2.66 -6.46 9.25
N ASP A 198 -2.67 -6.92 10.52
CA ASP A 198 -2.46 -6.09 11.72
C ASP A 198 -1.18 -6.48 12.48
N ALA A 199 -0.25 -7.17 11.80
CA ALA A 199 0.96 -7.73 12.37
C ALA A 199 0.67 -8.63 13.58
N HIS A 200 -0.34 -9.49 13.46
CA HIS A 200 -0.84 -10.38 14.52
C HIS A 200 -1.26 -9.61 15.78
N GLY A 201 -1.94 -8.47 15.60
CA GLY A 201 -2.47 -7.62 16.68
C GLY A 201 -1.44 -6.68 17.29
N THR A 202 -0.22 -6.60 16.76
CA THR A 202 0.83 -5.71 17.30
C THR A 202 0.76 -4.29 16.71
N ALA A 203 0.23 -4.12 15.50
CA ALA A 203 0.19 -2.85 14.78
C ALA A 203 -1.17 -2.13 14.85
N CYS A 204 -2.25 -2.83 15.19
CA CYS A 204 -3.59 -2.29 15.26
C CYS A 204 -4.34 -2.86 16.46
N ALA A 205 -5.16 -2.03 17.14
CA ALA A 205 -6.00 -2.52 18.22
C ALA A 205 -7.05 -3.51 17.68
N PRO A 206 -7.31 -4.63 18.36
CA PRO A 206 -8.25 -5.65 17.90
C PRO A 206 -9.66 -5.11 17.60
N ARG A 207 -10.09 -4.06 18.30
CA ARG A 207 -11.39 -3.42 18.07
C ARG A 207 -11.46 -2.74 16.70
N ALA A 208 -10.38 -2.08 16.28
CA ALA A 208 -10.30 -1.43 14.97
C ALA A 208 -10.26 -2.47 13.84
N THR A 209 -9.45 -3.55 13.99
CA THR A 209 -9.43 -4.66 13.03
C THR A 209 -10.80 -5.31 12.90
N ARG A 210 -11.53 -5.52 14.01
CA ARG A 210 -12.91 -6.06 14.00
C ARG A 210 -13.90 -5.13 13.30
N LEU A 211 -13.79 -3.82 13.50
CA LEU A 211 -14.64 -2.86 12.80
C LEU A 211 -14.46 -2.97 11.28
N VAL A 212 -13.21 -2.93 10.80
CA VAL A 212 -12.92 -3.05 9.37
C VAL A 212 -13.43 -4.38 8.81
N GLU A 213 -13.21 -5.49 9.52
CA GLU A 213 -13.73 -6.80 9.12
C GLU A 213 -15.27 -6.82 9.06
N SER A 214 -15.95 -6.25 10.05
CA SER A 214 -17.42 -6.23 10.09
C SER A 214 -18.02 -5.40 8.96
N LEU A 215 -17.39 -4.27 8.60
CA LEU A 215 -17.82 -3.44 7.48
C LEU A 215 -17.68 -4.17 6.14
N LEU A 216 -16.53 -4.83 5.90
CA LEU A 216 -16.32 -5.58 4.67
C LEU A 216 -17.23 -6.82 4.57
N THR A 217 -17.41 -7.55 5.67
CA THR A 217 -18.33 -8.69 5.69
C THR A 217 -19.79 -8.26 5.57
N GLY A 218 -20.16 -7.10 6.11
CA GLY A 218 -21.48 -6.50 5.93
C GLY A 218 -21.79 -6.13 4.47
N LEU A 219 -20.76 -5.88 3.66
CA LEU A 219 -20.87 -5.68 2.20
C LEU A 219 -20.90 -7.01 1.41
N GLY A 220 -20.85 -8.17 2.11
CA GLY A 220 -20.92 -9.50 1.50
C GLY A 220 -19.59 -10.12 1.13
N TYR A 221 -18.45 -9.51 1.51
CA TYR A 221 -17.12 -10.02 1.20
C TYR A 221 -16.62 -11.04 2.25
N SER A 222 -15.85 -12.02 1.79
CA SER A 222 -15.11 -12.91 2.66
C SER A 222 -13.81 -12.24 3.11
N VAL A 223 -13.52 -12.30 4.42
CA VAL A 223 -12.36 -11.66 5.03
C VAL A 223 -11.53 -12.68 5.80
N ARG A 224 -10.20 -12.61 5.66
CA ARG A 224 -9.24 -13.34 6.51
C ARG A 224 -8.31 -12.36 7.20
N ARG A 225 -7.66 -12.81 8.30
CA ARG A 225 -6.66 -12.00 9.02
C ARG A 225 -5.29 -12.66 8.98
N ASN A 226 -4.27 -11.84 8.65
CA ASN A 226 -2.84 -12.19 8.75
C ASN A 226 -2.40 -13.44 7.94
N ASP A 227 -3.24 -14.00 7.10
CA ASP A 227 -2.93 -15.19 6.32
C ASP A 227 -3.34 -14.99 4.85
N PRO A 228 -2.34 -14.90 3.97
CA PRO A 228 -0.90 -14.95 4.18
C PRO A 228 -0.25 -13.57 4.41
N TYR A 229 -0.99 -12.49 4.35
CA TYR A 229 -0.47 -11.12 4.45
C TYR A 229 -0.76 -10.53 5.83
N ALA A 230 0.26 -10.53 6.70
CA ALA A 230 0.11 -10.03 8.07
C ALA A 230 0.49 -8.54 8.22
N GLY A 231 0.80 -7.86 7.13
CA GLY A 231 1.27 -6.49 7.13
C GLY A 231 2.73 -6.34 6.70
N GLY A 232 3.04 -5.28 5.93
CA GLY A 232 4.35 -4.94 5.41
C GLY A 232 5.17 -4.06 6.36
N TYR A 233 6.13 -3.33 5.78
CA TYR A 233 6.96 -2.37 6.52
C TYR A 233 6.11 -1.22 7.07
N ILE A 234 5.23 -0.64 6.26
CA ILE A 234 4.35 0.45 6.67
C ILE A 234 3.54 0.07 7.90
N THR A 235 2.85 -1.07 7.87
CA THR A 235 2.04 -1.57 8.99
C THR A 235 2.88 -1.69 10.27
N ARG A 236 4.06 -2.31 10.18
CA ARG A 236 4.93 -2.57 11.36
C ARG A 236 5.65 -1.33 11.85
N ASN A 237 6.06 -0.44 10.94
CA ASN A 237 6.83 0.75 11.29
C ASN A 237 5.97 1.85 11.94
N TYR A 238 4.74 2.01 11.45
CA TYR A 238 3.84 3.06 11.91
C TYR A 238 2.84 2.61 12.97
N GLY A 239 2.47 1.32 13.01
CA GLY A 239 1.54 0.78 13.99
C GLY A 239 2.13 0.79 15.40
N ARG A 240 1.63 1.71 16.25
CA ARG A 240 1.97 1.86 17.67
C ARG A 240 0.70 2.08 18.46
N PRO A 241 -0.11 1.03 18.64
CA PRO A 241 -1.45 1.17 19.26
C PRO A 241 -1.42 1.78 20.67
N ARG A 242 -0.34 1.54 21.43
CA ARG A 242 -0.16 2.12 22.77
C ARG A 242 0.08 3.64 22.75
N GLU A 243 0.51 4.18 21.61
CA GLU A 243 0.74 5.60 21.38
C GLU A 243 -0.41 6.24 20.59
N GLY A 244 -1.53 5.51 20.39
CA GLY A 244 -2.69 5.99 19.66
C GLY A 244 -2.56 5.93 18.14
N VAL A 245 -1.51 5.31 17.59
CA VAL A 245 -1.35 5.12 16.14
C VAL A 245 -1.60 3.67 15.77
N HIS A 246 -2.68 3.41 15.06
CA HIS A 246 -3.06 2.11 14.55
C HIS A 246 -2.73 2.03 13.07
N ALA A 247 -2.17 0.91 12.60
CA ALA A 247 -1.94 0.63 11.19
C ALA A 247 -2.51 -0.74 10.81
N LEU A 248 -3.33 -0.76 9.77
CA LEU A 248 -3.99 -1.94 9.27
C LEU A 248 -3.82 -2.02 7.75
N GLN A 249 -3.18 -3.08 7.28
CA GLN A 249 -3.08 -3.39 5.86
C GLN A 249 -4.37 -4.04 5.37
N ILE A 250 -4.86 -3.61 4.21
CA ILE A 250 -5.99 -4.22 3.49
C ILE A 250 -5.49 -4.70 2.14
N GLU A 251 -5.63 -5.99 1.88
CA GLU A 251 -5.36 -6.61 0.59
C GLU A 251 -6.68 -6.95 -0.10
N VAL A 252 -6.92 -6.40 -1.28
CA VAL A 252 -8.10 -6.66 -2.11
C VAL A 252 -7.76 -7.69 -3.17
N ALA A 253 -8.55 -8.74 -3.34
CA ALA A 253 -8.36 -9.70 -4.42
C ALA A 253 -8.58 -9.03 -5.79
N ARG A 254 -7.60 -9.16 -6.69
CA ARG A 254 -7.57 -8.43 -7.96
C ARG A 254 -8.70 -8.80 -8.91
N ASP A 255 -9.13 -10.06 -8.92
CA ASP A 255 -10.23 -10.55 -9.77
C ASP A 255 -11.60 -9.92 -9.46
N LEU A 256 -11.72 -9.22 -8.33
CA LEU A 256 -12.93 -8.47 -8.01
C LEU A 256 -13.08 -7.22 -8.87
N TYR A 257 -11.98 -6.67 -9.43
CA TYR A 257 -12.02 -5.36 -10.08
C TYR A 257 -11.16 -5.23 -11.34
N MET A 258 -10.21 -6.16 -11.58
CA MET A 258 -9.32 -6.09 -12.74
C MET A 258 -9.04 -7.45 -13.37
N ASP A 259 -8.71 -7.45 -14.65
CA ASP A 259 -8.05 -8.56 -15.36
C ASP A 259 -6.54 -8.49 -15.05
N GLU A 260 -6.04 -9.47 -14.28
CA GLU A 260 -4.63 -9.51 -13.85
C GLU A 260 -3.66 -9.78 -15.01
N GLY A 261 -4.11 -10.49 -16.04
CA GLY A 261 -3.29 -10.83 -17.20
C GLY A 261 -3.06 -9.62 -18.12
N ARG A 262 -4.08 -8.77 -18.25
CA ARG A 262 -4.09 -7.58 -19.11
C ARG A 262 -3.76 -6.31 -18.37
N ILE A 263 -3.94 -6.32 -17.05
CA ILE A 263 -3.89 -5.15 -16.17
C ILE A 263 -4.90 -4.08 -16.66
N GLU A 264 -6.13 -4.53 -16.85
CA GLU A 264 -7.27 -3.72 -17.30
C GLU A 264 -8.42 -3.79 -16.28
N ARG A 265 -9.20 -2.73 -16.18
CA ARG A 265 -10.39 -2.74 -15.31
C ARG A 265 -11.45 -3.68 -15.87
N LEU A 266 -12.04 -4.48 -14.99
CA LEU A 266 -13.24 -5.25 -15.31
C LEU A 266 -14.49 -4.35 -15.34
N PRO A 267 -15.60 -4.77 -15.97
CA PRO A 267 -16.89 -4.10 -15.84
C PRO A 267 -17.34 -3.93 -14.38
N ALA A 268 -16.91 -4.84 -13.49
CA ALA A 268 -17.19 -4.79 -12.06
C ALA A 268 -16.42 -3.68 -11.30
N PHE A 269 -15.45 -3.00 -11.92
CA PHE A 269 -14.59 -2.00 -11.25
C PHE A 269 -15.42 -0.89 -10.58
N GLN A 270 -16.42 -0.36 -11.28
CA GLN A 270 -17.25 0.72 -10.74
C GLN A 270 -18.08 0.26 -9.52
N ALA A 271 -18.63 -0.95 -9.57
CA ALA A 271 -19.36 -1.51 -8.43
C ALA A 271 -18.43 -1.73 -7.23
N MET A 272 -17.19 -2.21 -7.47
CA MET A 272 -16.18 -2.36 -6.43
C MET A 272 -15.79 -1.01 -5.81
N GLN A 273 -15.61 0.02 -6.63
CA GLN A 273 -15.33 1.37 -6.16
C GLN A 273 -16.46 1.93 -5.28
N GLN A 274 -17.73 1.68 -5.67
CA GLN A 274 -18.89 2.05 -4.85
C GLN A 274 -18.92 1.30 -3.50
N ASN A 275 -18.59 0.01 -3.50
CA ASN A 275 -18.52 -0.78 -2.26
C ASN A 275 -17.39 -0.28 -1.34
N ILE A 276 -16.22 0.05 -1.89
CA ILE A 276 -15.13 0.69 -1.11
C ILE A 276 -15.57 2.06 -0.59
N THR A 277 -16.31 2.85 -1.37
CA THR A 277 -16.89 4.10 -0.88
C THR A 277 -17.83 3.85 0.30
N GLY A 278 -18.71 2.87 0.22
CA GLY A 278 -19.58 2.45 1.33
C GLY A 278 -18.79 2.01 2.56
N PHE A 279 -17.70 1.28 2.38
CA PHE A 279 -16.76 0.92 3.44
C PHE A 279 -16.14 2.17 4.09
N ILE A 280 -15.67 3.14 3.30
CA ILE A 280 -15.08 4.40 3.78
C ILE A 280 -16.11 5.19 4.61
N VAL A 281 -17.35 5.29 4.14
CA VAL A 281 -18.47 5.94 4.87
C VAL A 281 -18.70 5.25 6.22
N GLY A 282 -18.89 3.93 6.22
CA GLY A 282 -19.11 3.19 7.46
C GLY A 282 -17.94 3.29 8.45
N LEU A 283 -16.72 3.37 7.94
CA LEU A 283 -15.53 3.57 8.75
C LEU A 283 -15.48 4.99 9.32
N ALA A 284 -15.84 6.01 8.54
CA ALA A 284 -15.90 7.40 8.97
C ALA A 284 -16.92 7.61 10.10
N GLU A 285 -18.07 6.94 10.03
CA GLU A 285 -19.12 7.05 11.04
C GLU A 285 -18.76 6.38 12.37
N GLN A 286 -17.93 5.33 12.37
CA GLN A 286 -17.75 4.46 13.52
C GLN A 286 -16.35 4.49 14.12
N ALA A 287 -15.33 4.91 13.36
CA ALA A 287 -13.93 4.80 13.80
C ALA A 287 -13.63 5.63 15.06
N GLY A 288 -14.14 6.85 15.18
CA GLY A 288 -13.94 7.68 16.36
C GLY A 288 -14.33 6.97 17.65
N ALA A 289 -15.59 6.55 17.74
CA ALA A 289 -16.12 5.86 18.93
C ALA A 289 -15.39 4.54 19.24
N VAL A 290 -14.99 3.79 18.19
CA VAL A 290 -14.29 2.51 18.36
C VAL A 290 -12.83 2.69 18.77
N LEU A 291 -12.18 3.74 18.32
CA LEU A 291 -10.75 3.96 18.61
C LEU A 291 -10.51 4.63 19.96
N GLU A 292 -11.45 5.45 20.45
CA GLU A 292 -11.40 6.12 21.77
C GLU A 292 -11.67 5.18 22.96
N GLY A 293 -12.46 4.12 22.79
CA GLY A 293 -12.80 3.14 23.83
C GLY A 293 -11.75 2.03 23.97
#